data_bcd244c1188fe2e2952caf40176371ea
#
_entry.id   bcd244c1188fe2e2952caf40176371ea
#
_cell.length_a   1.000
_cell.length_b   1.000
_cell.length_c   1.000
_cell.angle_alpha   90.00
_cell.angle_beta   90.00
_cell.angle_gamma   90.00
#
_symmetry.space_group_name_H-M   'P 1'
#
loop_
_entity.id
_entity.type
_entity.pdbx_description
1 polymer ?
#
loop_
_entity_poly.entity_id
_entity_poly.type
_entity_poly.pdbx_seq_one_letter_code
_entity_poly.pdbx_strand_id
1 'polypeptide(L)'
;MVAGSREVFFVDAAHFVWAAFLGHLWFWNRLFVSAPSGRKRFNVLGAINAKTHQLITVTNNSYINANSVCEPLLAIAGAGFQVPVTLAMDNAKYQHALVVKELAGKLGIELLYLPAYSPNLNLIERLWKFVKKKCLYSRYYENFDLFCGAIQGCLSKVGASEYKSELKTLLSLKFQTFEKVQFIDN
;
A
#
# COMPACT_ATOMS: atom_id res chain seq x y z
N MET A 1 -9.40 9.23 22.03
CA MET A 1 -9.70 7.86 21.59
C MET A 1 -9.16 6.89 22.63
N VAL A 2 -9.98 6.04 23.18
CA VAL A 2 -9.55 5.01 24.15
C VAL A 2 -8.61 4.05 23.40
N ALA A 3 -7.35 4.00 23.81
CA ALA A 3 -6.36 3.14 23.21
C ALA A 3 -6.78 1.67 23.41
N GLY A 4 -7.04 0.94 22.35
CA GLY A 4 -7.29 -0.50 22.36
C GLY A 4 -8.69 -0.97 21.97
N SER A 5 -9.62 -0.07 21.66
CA SER A 5 -11.02 -0.44 21.38
C SER A 5 -11.32 -0.75 19.92
N ARG A 6 -10.37 -0.67 19.00
CA ARG A 6 -10.61 -0.82 17.55
C ARG A 6 -9.33 -1.19 16.80
N GLU A 7 -9.44 -2.07 15.80
CA GLU A 7 -8.39 -2.32 14.83
C GLU A 7 -8.59 -1.46 13.58
N VAL A 8 -7.53 -0.83 13.12
CA VAL A 8 -7.56 0.05 11.94
C VAL A 8 -6.58 -0.47 10.90
N PHE A 9 -7.07 -0.71 9.69
CA PHE A 9 -6.26 -1.06 8.53
C PHE A 9 -6.26 0.08 7.53
N PHE A 10 -5.08 0.48 7.06
CA PHE A 10 -4.94 1.41 5.95
C PHE A 10 -4.81 0.63 4.65
N VAL A 11 -5.63 0.99 3.67
CA VAL A 11 -5.75 0.27 2.40
C VAL A 11 -5.43 1.19 1.24
N ASP A 12 -4.58 0.73 0.34
CA ASP A 12 -4.26 1.42 -0.91
C ASP A 12 -3.67 0.48 -1.95
N ALA A 13 -3.73 0.89 -3.21
CA ALA A 13 -3.19 0.16 -4.34
C ALA A 13 -1.92 0.80 -4.90
N ALA A 14 -0.84 0.06 -4.94
CA ALA A 14 0.40 0.46 -5.60
C ALA A 14 0.52 -0.18 -6.98
N HIS A 15 0.93 0.62 -7.97
CA HIS A 15 1.23 0.16 -9.31
C HIS A 15 2.74 0.23 -9.53
N PHE A 16 3.38 -0.93 -9.62
CA PHE A 16 4.80 -1.05 -9.91
C PHE A 16 4.99 -1.25 -11.42
N VAL A 17 5.69 -0.34 -12.07
CA VAL A 17 5.89 -0.38 -13.52
C VAL A 17 7.29 -0.90 -13.83
N TRP A 18 7.36 -2.00 -14.60
CA TRP A 18 8.60 -2.53 -15.14
C TRP A 18 8.88 -1.91 -16.50
N ALA A 19 9.60 -0.81 -16.53
CA ALA A 19 10.02 -0.15 -17.76
C ALA A 19 11.15 0.84 -17.55
N ALA A 20 11.22 1.51 -16.42
CA ALA A 20 12.22 2.53 -16.16
C ALA A 20 13.14 2.08 -15.02
N PHE A 21 14.43 2.19 -15.27
CA PHE A 21 15.40 2.10 -14.20
C PHE A 21 15.24 3.30 -13.27
N LEU A 22 14.97 3.03 -11.99
CA LEU A 22 14.82 4.07 -10.97
C LEU A 22 16.12 4.22 -10.20
N GLY A 23 16.77 5.36 -10.31
CA GLY A 23 18.00 5.68 -9.59
C GLY A 23 19.19 5.90 -10.50
N HIS A 24 20.38 5.85 -9.91
CA HIS A 24 21.65 6.04 -10.58
C HIS A 24 22.54 4.83 -10.27
N LEU A 25 23.22 4.32 -11.32
CA LEU A 25 24.29 3.35 -11.19
C LEU A 25 25.61 4.06 -11.59
N TRP A 26 26.58 4.02 -10.69
CA TRP A 26 27.94 4.45 -10.99
C TRP A 26 28.70 3.30 -11.64
N PHE A 27 29.26 3.56 -12.82
CA PHE A 27 30.04 2.60 -13.55
C PHE A 27 31.28 3.30 -14.15
N TRP A 28 32.39 2.56 -14.25
CA TRP A 28 33.64 3.10 -14.77
C TRP A 28 33.56 3.48 -16.25
N ASN A 29 32.71 2.79 -17.00
CA ASN A 29 32.48 3.00 -18.42
C ASN A 29 30.99 3.21 -18.73
N ARG A 30 30.70 3.78 -19.89
CA ARG A 30 29.31 3.95 -20.35
C ARG A 30 28.67 2.59 -20.59
N LEU A 31 27.66 2.23 -19.80
CA LEU A 31 26.90 0.99 -19.92
C LEU A 31 25.53 1.29 -20.52
N PHE A 32 25.17 0.59 -21.59
CA PHE A 32 23.80 0.62 -22.11
C PHE A 32 22.96 -0.41 -21.39
N VAL A 33 21.97 0.04 -20.63
CA VAL A 33 21.00 -0.82 -19.98
C VAL A 33 19.81 -0.99 -20.92
N SER A 34 19.53 -2.24 -21.33
CA SER A 34 18.37 -2.54 -22.16
C SER A 34 17.10 -2.25 -21.38
N ALA A 35 16.27 -1.34 -21.88
CA ALA A 35 14.96 -1.06 -21.33
C ALA A 35 13.90 -1.81 -22.14
N PRO A 36 12.90 -2.45 -21.50
CA PRO A 36 11.83 -3.13 -22.23
C PRO A 36 11.00 -2.14 -23.02
N SER A 37 10.58 -2.51 -24.21
CA SER A 37 9.75 -1.69 -25.11
C SER A 37 8.30 -1.51 -24.65
N GLY A 38 7.85 -2.26 -23.65
CA GLY A 38 6.49 -2.22 -23.12
C GLY A 38 6.44 -1.88 -21.63
N ARG A 39 5.36 -1.23 -21.20
CA ARG A 39 5.11 -0.95 -19.78
C ARG A 39 4.27 -2.06 -19.16
N LYS A 40 4.92 -3.10 -18.64
CA LYS A 40 4.21 -4.10 -17.83
C LYS A 40 4.02 -3.55 -16.40
N ARG A 41 2.88 -3.86 -15.81
CA ARG A 41 2.53 -3.42 -14.46
C ARG A 41 2.33 -4.61 -13.55
N PHE A 42 2.87 -4.52 -12.35
CA PHE A 42 2.55 -5.39 -11.24
C PHE A 42 1.79 -4.57 -10.20
N ASN A 43 0.55 -4.93 -9.96
CA ASN A 43 -0.33 -4.21 -9.05
C ASN A 43 -0.38 -4.94 -7.71
N VAL A 44 -0.34 -4.17 -6.65
CA VAL A 44 -0.47 -4.66 -5.28
C VAL A 44 -1.52 -3.83 -4.58
N LEU A 45 -2.62 -4.46 -4.17
CA LEU A 45 -3.54 -3.88 -3.19
C LEU A 45 -3.08 -4.36 -1.81
N GLY A 46 -2.77 -3.45 -0.91
CA GLY A 46 -2.33 -3.75 0.44
C GLY A 46 -3.32 -3.24 1.49
N ALA A 47 -3.41 -3.98 2.59
CA ALA A 47 -4.08 -3.56 3.81
C ALA A 47 -3.10 -3.74 4.98
N ILE A 48 -2.70 -2.64 5.62
CA ILE A 48 -1.75 -2.68 6.74
C ILE A 48 -2.42 -2.26 8.05
N ASN A 49 -2.26 -3.10 9.07
CA ASN A 49 -2.75 -2.78 10.41
C ASN A 49 -1.92 -1.64 11.00
N ALA A 50 -2.59 -0.61 11.49
CA ALA A 50 -1.97 0.60 12.03
C ALA A 50 -1.10 0.37 13.28
N LYS A 51 -1.39 -0.69 14.04
CA LYS A 51 -0.76 -0.97 15.34
C LYS A 51 0.25 -2.11 15.25
N THR A 52 -0.16 -3.23 14.64
CA THR A 52 0.68 -4.43 14.56
C THR A 52 1.59 -4.44 13.35
N HIS A 53 1.29 -3.61 12.33
CA HIS A 53 1.90 -3.60 11.01
C HIS A 53 1.72 -4.92 10.22
N GLN A 54 0.74 -5.75 10.64
CA GLN A 54 0.34 -6.91 9.87
C GLN A 54 -0.11 -6.46 8.48
N LEU A 55 0.46 -7.09 7.45
CA LEU A 55 0.21 -6.74 6.06
C LEU A 55 -0.56 -7.87 5.36
N ILE A 56 -1.66 -7.51 4.72
CA ILE A 56 -2.41 -8.36 3.81
C ILE A 56 -2.25 -7.78 2.41
N THR A 57 -1.93 -8.61 1.41
CA THR A 57 -1.72 -8.15 0.03
C THR A 57 -2.46 -9.03 -0.97
N VAL A 58 -3.03 -8.37 -1.98
CA VAL A 58 -3.58 -8.99 -3.19
C VAL A 58 -2.79 -8.46 -4.37
N THR A 59 -2.30 -9.35 -5.23
CA THR A 59 -1.44 -8.97 -6.35
C THR A 59 -2.00 -9.47 -7.68
N ASN A 60 -1.86 -8.66 -8.73
CA ASN A 60 -2.19 -9.05 -10.09
C ASN A 60 -1.39 -8.27 -11.14
N ASN A 61 -1.42 -8.75 -12.39
CA ASN A 61 -0.76 -8.12 -13.54
C ASN A 61 -1.75 -7.39 -14.45
N SER A 62 -3.02 -7.30 -14.06
CA SER A 62 -4.08 -6.66 -14.83
C SER A 62 -4.47 -5.30 -14.23
N TYR A 63 -5.47 -5.26 -13.39
CA TYR A 63 -5.95 -4.05 -12.73
C TYR A 63 -6.60 -4.37 -11.38
N ILE A 64 -6.58 -3.40 -10.47
CA ILE A 64 -7.30 -3.46 -9.20
C ILE A 64 -8.75 -2.99 -9.43
N ASN A 65 -9.70 -3.75 -8.94
CA ASN A 65 -11.14 -3.47 -9.04
C ASN A 65 -11.86 -3.73 -7.72
N ALA A 66 -13.17 -3.62 -7.71
CA ALA A 66 -14.00 -3.85 -6.52
C ALA A 66 -13.82 -5.26 -5.91
N ASN A 67 -13.69 -6.30 -6.76
CA ASN A 67 -13.46 -7.66 -6.27
C ASN A 67 -12.11 -7.78 -5.56
N SER A 68 -11.08 -7.10 -6.09
CA SER A 68 -9.77 -7.05 -5.42
C SER A 68 -9.86 -6.45 -4.00
N VAL A 69 -10.78 -5.51 -3.77
CA VAL A 69 -11.01 -4.93 -2.42
C VAL A 69 -11.76 -5.90 -1.51
N CYS A 70 -12.59 -6.77 -2.07
CA CYS A 70 -13.31 -7.79 -1.29
C CYS A 70 -12.36 -8.83 -0.66
N GLU A 71 -11.25 -9.16 -1.32
CA GLU A 71 -10.30 -10.16 -0.82
C GLU A 71 -9.68 -9.78 0.53
N PRO A 72 -9.09 -8.57 0.73
CA PRO A 72 -8.61 -8.16 2.04
C PRO A 72 -9.73 -8.02 3.09
N LEU A 73 -10.96 -7.64 2.71
CA LEU A 73 -12.10 -7.64 3.64
C LEU A 73 -12.35 -9.03 4.22
N LEU A 74 -12.40 -10.06 3.35
CA LEU A 74 -12.57 -11.45 3.77
C LEU A 74 -11.40 -11.95 4.61
N ALA A 75 -10.16 -11.62 4.23
CA ALA A 75 -8.97 -12.03 4.98
C ALA A 75 -8.93 -11.39 6.39
N ILE A 76 -9.31 -10.12 6.51
CA ILE A 76 -9.39 -9.42 7.80
C ILE A 76 -10.49 -10.01 8.67
N ALA A 77 -11.68 -10.28 8.11
CA ALA A 77 -12.77 -10.91 8.84
C ALA A 77 -12.38 -12.32 9.34
N GLY A 78 -11.69 -13.10 8.49
CA GLY A 78 -11.19 -14.44 8.84
C GLY A 78 -10.11 -14.44 9.94
N ALA A 79 -9.45 -13.30 10.21
CA ALA A 79 -8.48 -13.18 11.28
C ALA A 79 -9.11 -13.14 12.69
N GLY A 80 -10.45 -13.03 12.79
CA GLY A 80 -11.19 -13.23 14.04
C GLY A 80 -10.95 -12.14 15.09
N PHE A 81 -10.80 -10.88 14.70
CA PHE A 81 -10.65 -9.77 15.65
C PHE A 81 -11.87 -9.67 16.56
N GLN A 82 -11.62 -9.55 17.88
CA GLN A 82 -12.67 -9.44 18.92
C GLN A 82 -13.11 -7.99 19.17
N VAL A 83 -12.59 -7.05 18.40
CA VAL A 83 -12.89 -5.62 18.49
C VAL A 83 -13.35 -5.11 17.13
N PRO A 84 -14.11 -4.01 17.07
CA PRO A 84 -14.54 -3.42 15.80
C PRO A 84 -13.34 -3.12 14.88
N VAL A 85 -13.51 -3.39 13.60
CA VAL A 85 -12.51 -3.16 12.57
C VAL A 85 -12.93 -2.01 11.68
N THR A 86 -11.99 -1.11 11.37
CA THR A 86 -12.16 -0.02 10.40
C THR A 86 -11.14 -0.14 9.28
N LEU A 87 -11.58 -0.05 8.04
CA LEU A 87 -10.71 0.12 6.88
C LEU A 87 -10.66 1.59 6.48
N ALA A 88 -9.49 2.20 6.63
CA ALA A 88 -9.20 3.55 6.13
C ALA A 88 -8.63 3.45 4.71
N MET A 89 -9.30 4.04 3.73
CA MET A 89 -8.93 3.96 2.33
C MET A 89 -9.14 5.30 1.61
N ASP A 90 -8.51 5.48 0.45
CA ASP A 90 -8.71 6.64 -0.38
C ASP A 90 -10.10 6.65 -1.06
N ASN A 91 -10.36 7.65 -1.91
CA ASN A 91 -11.64 7.81 -2.60
C ASN A 91 -11.65 7.19 -4.01
N ALA A 92 -10.92 6.10 -4.27
CA ALA A 92 -10.96 5.45 -5.57
C ALA A 92 -12.35 4.87 -5.87
N LYS A 93 -12.84 5.06 -7.10
CA LYS A 93 -14.21 4.67 -7.50
C LYS A 93 -14.57 3.23 -7.17
N TYR A 94 -13.63 2.29 -7.37
CA TYR A 94 -13.85 0.86 -7.11
C TYR A 94 -14.03 0.53 -5.62
N GLN A 95 -13.52 1.38 -4.73
CA GLN A 95 -13.70 1.22 -3.26
C GLN A 95 -15.11 1.61 -2.82
N HIS A 96 -15.79 2.47 -3.59
CA HIS A 96 -17.18 2.87 -3.35
C HIS A 96 -18.21 1.93 -3.97
N ALA A 97 -17.78 0.89 -4.67
CA ALA A 97 -18.67 -0.06 -5.32
C ALA A 97 -19.65 -0.70 -4.32
N LEU A 98 -20.89 -0.94 -4.75
CA LEU A 98 -21.92 -1.50 -3.90
C LEU A 98 -21.51 -2.83 -3.27
N VAL A 99 -20.88 -3.71 -4.07
CA VAL A 99 -20.40 -5.02 -3.58
C VAL A 99 -19.42 -4.89 -2.41
N VAL A 100 -18.55 -3.87 -2.40
CA VAL A 100 -17.59 -3.61 -1.31
C VAL A 100 -18.33 -3.16 -0.05
N LYS A 101 -19.28 -2.24 -0.19
CA LYS A 101 -20.09 -1.72 0.93
C LYS A 101 -20.97 -2.80 1.56
N GLU A 102 -21.64 -3.60 0.72
CA GLU A 102 -22.49 -4.70 1.18
C GLU A 102 -21.66 -5.77 1.90
N LEU A 103 -20.50 -6.15 1.35
CA LEU A 103 -19.62 -7.12 1.97
C LEU A 103 -19.09 -6.59 3.32
N ALA A 104 -18.60 -5.36 3.36
CA ALA A 104 -18.13 -4.75 4.60
C ALA A 104 -19.23 -4.73 5.67
N GLY A 105 -20.46 -4.34 5.29
CA GLY A 105 -21.62 -4.37 6.19
C GLY A 105 -21.95 -5.77 6.74
N LYS A 106 -21.91 -6.81 5.87
CA LYS A 106 -22.12 -8.21 6.28
C LYS A 106 -21.03 -8.71 7.23
N LEU A 107 -19.79 -8.24 7.07
CA LEU A 107 -18.64 -8.59 7.90
C LEU A 107 -18.49 -7.73 9.15
N GLY A 108 -19.34 -6.71 9.35
CA GLY A 108 -19.24 -5.77 10.47
C GLY A 108 -18.00 -4.89 10.43
N ILE A 109 -17.45 -4.66 9.23
CA ILE A 109 -16.27 -3.82 9.01
C ILE A 109 -16.71 -2.42 8.60
N GLU A 110 -16.24 -1.41 9.32
CA GLU A 110 -16.48 0.00 9.00
C GLU A 110 -15.55 0.47 7.88
N LEU A 111 -16.10 1.16 6.88
CA LEU A 111 -15.33 1.80 5.81
C LEU A 111 -15.17 3.29 6.12
N LEU A 112 -13.93 3.75 6.25
CA LEU A 112 -13.57 5.14 6.45
C LEU A 112 -12.84 5.65 5.20
N TYR A 113 -13.45 6.64 4.52
CA TYR A 113 -12.82 7.25 3.35
C TYR A 113 -12.03 8.48 3.76
N LEU A 114 -10.75 8.48 3.39
CA LEU A 114 -9.84 9.61 3.64
C LEU A 114 -10.21 10.79 2.74
N PRO A 115 -9.94 12.04 3.17
CA PRO A 115 -10.15 13.20 2.31
C PRO A 115 -9.40 13.06 0.98
N ALA A 116 -10.00 13.57 -0.10
CA ALA A 116 -9.35 13.57 -1.40
C ALA A 116 -7.98 14.30 -1.34
N TYR A 117 -7.02 13.84 -2.13
CA TYR A 117 -5.68 14.43 -2.21
C TYR A 117 -4.90 14.48 -0.88
N SER A 118 -5.15 13.55 0.03
CA SER A 118 -4.50 13.49 1.34
C SER A 118 -3.66 12.22 1.54
N PRO A 119 -2.66 11.91 0.67
CA PRO A 119 -1.86 10.71 0.78
C PRO A 119 -1.01 10.66 2.07
N ASN A 120 -0.71 11.84 2.65
CA ASN A 120 -0.03 11.97 3.94
C ASN A 120 -0.81 11.34 5.11
N LEU A 121 -2.14 11.20 4.97
CA LEU A 121 -3.01 10.56 5.97
C LEU A 121 -3.12 9.04 5.76
N ASN A 122 -2.70 8.51 4.60
CA ASN A 122 -2.72 7.07 4.35
C ASN A 122 -1.38 6.44 4.74
N LEU A 123 -1.37 5.68 5.84
CA LEU A 123 -0.16 5.07 6.39
C LEU A 123 0.55 4.14 5.39
N ILE A 124 -0.21 3.42 4.58
CA ILE A 124 0.33 2.43 3.64
C ILE A 124 1.16 3.07 2.51
N GLU A 125 0.95 4.35 2.21
CA GLU A 125 1.77 5.09 1.25
C GLU A 125 3.25 5.14 1.66
N ARG A 126 3.52 5.16 2.97
CA ARG A 126 4.89 5.09 3.48
C ARG A 126 5.49 3.71 3.25
N LEU A 127 4.69 2.65 3.35
CA LEU A 127 5.10 1.29 3.02
C LEU A 127 5.46 1.18 1.54
N TRP A 128 4.65 1.77 0.63
CA TRP A 128 4.97 1.75 -0.80
C TRP A 128 6.28 2.45 -1.13
N LYS A 129 6.57 3.57 -0.47
CA LYS A 129 7.88 4.25 -0.61
C LYS A 129 9.03 3.36 -0.14
N PHE A 130 8.84 2.64 0.98
CA PHE A 130 9.82 1.68 1.50
C PHE A 130 10.05 0.52 0.52
N VAL A 131 8.99 -0.11 0.03
CA VAL A 131 9.08 -1.22 -0.94
C VAL A 131 9.79 -0.76 -2.22
N LYS A 132 9.43 0.39 -2.78
CA LYS A 132 10.12 0.98 -3.95
C LYS A 132 11.61 1.18 -3.66
N LYS A 133 11.97 1.72 -2.50
CA LYS A 133 13.36 1.92 -2.12
C LYS A 133 14.13 0.61 -1.99
N LYS A 134 13.53 -0.43 -1.40
CA LYS A 134 14.18 -1.74 -1.17
C LYS A 134 14.31 -2.56 -2.46
N CYS A 135 13.32 -2.50 -3.35
CA CYS A 135 13.26 -3.39 -4.51
C CYS A 135 13.61 -2.74 -5.84
N LEU A 136 13.39 -1.42 -6.01
CA LEU A 136 13.45 -0.80 -7.34
C LEU A 136 14.59 0.20 -7.50
N TYR A 137 14.89 0.98 -6.45
CA TYR A 137 15.93 2.01 -6.59
C TYR A 137 17.30 1.38 -6.79
N SER A 138 17.97 1.81 -7.86
CA SER A 138 19.30 1.33 -8.28
C SER A 138 19.36 -0.19 -8.52
N ARG A 139 18.25 -0.79 -8.96
CA ARG A 139 18.16 -2.20 -9.30
C ARG A 139 17.66 -2.39 -10.72
N TYR A 140 18.31 -3.26 -11.46
CA TYR A 140 17.93 -3.68 -12.80
C TYR A 140 17.33 -5.09 -12.74
N TYR A 141 16.26 -5.31 -13.48
CA TYR A 141 15.61 -6.63 -13.64
C TYR A 141 15.54 -6.96 -15.12
N GLU A 142 16.16 -8.07 -15.49
CA GLU A 142 16.25 -8.53 -16.85
C GLU A 142 14.88 -8.87 -17.47
N ASN A 143 13.98 -9.39 -16.64
CA ASN A 143 12.63 -9.76 -17.05
C ASN A 143 11.59 -9.38 -16.01
N PHE A 144 10.31 -9.47 -16.42
CA PHE A 144 9.18 -9.07 -15.59
C PHE A 144 8.98 -9.99 -14.38
N ASP A 145 9.30 -11.28 -14.51
CA ASP A 145 9.08 -12.24 -13.43
C ASP A 145 10.07 -12.00 -12.27
N LEU A 146 11.32 -11.69 -12.60
CA LEU A 146 12.32 -11.28 -11.59
C LEU A 146 11.91 -9.98 -10.90
N PHE A 147 11.34 -9.02 -11.65
CA PHE A 147 10.82 -7.78 -11.09
C PHE A 147 9.66 -8.05 -10.11
N CYS A 148 8.66 -8.84 -10.52
CA CYS A 148 7.55 -9.23 -9.65
C CYS A 148 8.03 -10.01 -8.43
N GLY A 149 8.93 -10.98 -8.62
CA GLY A 149 9.50 -11.80 -7.56
C GLY A 149 10.23 -10.98 -6.49
N ALA A 150 10.96 -9.94 -6.90
CA ALA A 150 11.64 -9.04 -5.96
C ALA A 150 10.64 -8.25 -5.09
N ILE A 151 9.55 -7.76 -5.68
CA ILE A 151 8.50 -7.04 -4.95
C ILE A 151 7.77 -7.99 -3.99
N GLN A 152 7.35 -9.17 -4.48
CA GLN A 152 6.69 -10.19 -3.67
C GLN A 152 7.56 -10.65 -2.51
N GLY A 153 8.86 -10.90 -2.76
CA GLY A 153 9.82 -11.26 -1.72
C GLY A 153 9.98 -10.17 -0.66
N CYS A 154 9.98 -8.89 -1.06
CA CYS A 154 9.99 -7.78 -0.11
C CYS A 154 8.71 -7.73 0.73
N LEU A 155 7.53 -7.88 0.11
CA LEU A 155 6.24 -7.90 0.79
C LEU A 155 6.13 -9.08 1.77
N SER A 156 6.61 -10.27 1.38
CA SER A 156 6.66 -11.43 2.26
C SER A 156 7.52 -11.18 3.50
N LYS A 157 8.68 -10.53 3.35
CA LYS A 157 9.56 -10.14 4.46
C LYS A 157 8.91 -9.10 5.38
N VAL A 158 8.13 -8.16 4.82
CA VAL A 158 7.30 -7.25 5.62
C VAL A 158 6.29 -8.05 6.43
N GLY A 159 5.58 -8.97 5.81
CA GLY A 159 4.61 -9.86 6.47
C GLY A 159 5.23 -10.74 7.55
N ALA A 160 6.44 -11.27 7.32
CA ALA A 160 7.21 -12.06 8.28
C ALA A 160 7.90 -11.21 9.38
N SER A 161 7.68 -9.90 9.38
CA SER A 161 8.26 -8.96 10.36
C SER A 161 9.80 -8.85 10.33
N GLU A 162 10.45 -9.26 9.24
CA GLU A 162 11.91 -9.13 9.09
C GLU A 162 12.36 -7.66 9.12
N TYR A 163 11.50 -6.72 8.66
CA TYR A 163 11.75 -5.28 8.67
C TYR A 163 11.10 -4.55 9.86
N LYS A 164 10.75 -5.27 10.94
CA LYS A 164 9.97 -4.72 12.05
C LYS A 164 10.57 -3.44 12.65
N SER A 165 11.89 -3.38 12.84
CA SER A 165 12.57 -2.21 13.40
C SER A 165 12.48 -0.97 12.49
N GLU A 166 12.72 -1.16 11.18
CA GLU A 166 12.64 -0.09 10.19
C GLU A 166 11.19 0.41 10.04
N LEU A 167 10.24 -0.52 9.97
CA LEU A 167 8.83 -0.20 9.79
C LEU A 167 8.22 0.46 11.01
N LYS A 168 8.63 0.13 12.22
CA LYS A 168 8.15 0.75 13.44
C LYS A 168 8.39 2.27 13.46
N THR A 169 9.53 2.71 12.95
CA THR A 169 9.85 4.14 12.84
C THR A 169 9.09 4.79 11.68
N LEU A 170 9.04 4.11 10.54
CA LEU A 170 8.43 4.63 9.31
C LEU A 170 6.91 4.72 9.40
N LEU A 171 6.27 3.70 9.96
CA LEU A 171 4.82 3.57 10.06
C LEU A 171 4.27 4.11 11.39
N SER A 172 4.92 5.14 11.93
CA SER A 172 4.39 5.83 13.12
C SER A 172 3.09 6.55 12.79
N LEU A 173 2.14 6.57 13.74
CA LEU A 173 0.85 7.28 13.60
C LEU A 173 0.98 8.81 13.71
N LYS A 174 2.20 9.34 13.62
CA LYS A 174 2.44 10.79 13.54
C LYS A 174 2.16 11.24 12.10
N PHE A 175 0.96 11.77 11.88
CA PHE A 175 0.56 12.34 10.60
C PHE A 175 0.93 13.82 10.55
N GLN A 176 1.40 14.28 9.39
CA GLN A 176 1.56 15.71 9.13
C GLN A 176 0.17 16.29 8.83
N THR A 177 -0.35 17.09 9.73
CA THR A 177 -1.54 17.90 9.50
C THR A 177 -1.09 19.31 9.17
N PHE A 178 -1.54 19.85 8.04
CA PHE A 178 -1.33 21.25 7.71
C PHE A 178 -2.47 22.04 8.37
N GLU A 179 -2.14 23.02 9.19
CA GLU A 179 -3.12 24.00 9.66
C GLU A 179 -3.68 24.73 8.44
N LYS A 180 -4.99 24.95 8.40
CA LYS A 180 -5.62 25.78 7.36
C LYS A 180 -4.98 27.16 7.44
N VAL A 181 -4.26 27.56 6.39
CA VAL A 181 -3.84 28.94 6.21
C VAL A 181 -5.14 29.75 6.11
N GLN A 182 -5.40 30.57 7.13
CA GLN A 182 -6.46 31.57 7.04
C GLN A 182 -5.98 32.60 6.02
N PHE A 183 -6.62 32.62 4.83
CA PHE A 183 -6.46 33.76 3.95
C PHE A 183 -7.12 34.94 4.66
N ILE A 184 -6.30 35.90 5.06
CA ILE A 184 -6.77 37.20 5.51
C ILE A 184 -7.16 37.92 4.23
N ASP A 185 -8.47 37.99 3.96
CA ASP A 185 -9.01 38.85 2.90
C ASP A 185 -8.68 40.29 3.26
N ASN A 186 -7.87 40.95 2.43
CA ASN A 186 -7.60 42.39 2.48
C ASN A 186 -8.66 43.12 1.63
#